data_65804ba2c95b8515da27aaa4c6c46647
#
_entry.id   65804ba2c95b8515da27aaa4c6c46647
#
_cell.length_a   1.000
_cell.length_b   1.000
_cell.length_c   1.000
_cell.angle_alpha   90.00
_cell.angle_beta   90.00
_cell.angle_gamma   90.00
#
_symmetry.space_group_name_H-M   'P 1'
#
loop_
_entity.id
_entity.type
_entity.pdbx_description
1 polymer ?
#
loop_
_entity_poly.entity_id
_entity_poly.type
_entity_poly.pdbx_seq_one_letter_code
_entity_poly.pdbx_strand_id
1 'polypeptide(L)'
;MSNHALEQVVSATGQASTGTEPTTAVRLETVTHEYGSSGGHTGGDRVVTALQNVSMAVQLGEIVGLAGPSGSGKSTILHTVSGLLVPTDGSVELLGTDLTTLSDRRRTRLRRQHIGIVFQRFHLLPSLSARANVALPLVQAGVPTATRRERAETLLERVGLADRTGHLPGELSGGERQRVAIARALVTDPDVIVADEPTGELDTATGADVLDLLTDIGRNRAVLVASHDDATLSVADRVVELRDGQVSTDGR
;
A
#
# COMPACT_ATOMS: atom_id res chain seq x y z
N MET A 1 -15.23 10.57 -52.90
CA MET A 1 -14.05 11.46 -52.82
C MET A 1 -13.76 11.65 -51.35
N SER A 2 -12.78 11.19 -50.71
CA SER A 2 -11.63 10.32 -50.88
C SER A 2 -11.12 10.03 -49.52
N ASN A 3 -11.15 8.77 -49.19
CA ASN A 3 -10.59 8.20 -47.96
C ASN A 3 -9.08 8.05 -48.13
N HIS A 4 -8.28 9.09 -47.81
CA HIS A 4 -6.83 9.04 -48.04
C HIS A 4 -5.96 9.91 -47.12
N ALA A 5 -6.32 9.99 -45.84
CA ALA A 5 -5.54 10.77 -44.86
C ALA A 5 -5.26 10.08 -43.54
N LEU A 6 -5.42 8.76 -43.43
CA LEU A 6 -5.15 8.02 -42.18
C LEU A 6 -4.11 6.88 -42.28
N GLU A 7 -3.35 6.82 -43.38
CA GLU A 7 -2.34 5.75 -43.61
C GLU A 7 -0.88 6.17 -43.58
N GLN A 8 -0.51 7.32 -43.03
CA GLN A 8 0.90 7.76 -43.01
C GLN A 8 1.47 8.12 -41.62
N VAL A 9 1.11 7.42 -40.54
CA VAL A 9 1.79 7.52 -39.24
C VAL A 9 2.15 6.14 -38.67
N VAL A 10 2.41 5.15 -39.51
CA VAL A 10 2.97 3.87 -39.07
C VAL A 10 4.16 3.51 -39.96
N SER A 11 5.27 4.23 -39.82
CA SER A 11 6.56 3.74 -40.27
C SER A 11 7.68 4.63 -39.75
N ALA A 12 8.01 4.48 -38.48
CA ALA A 12 9.33 4.81 -37.96
C ALA A 12 9.72 3.72 -36.98
N THR A 13 10.06 2.58 -37.53
CA THR A 13 10.72 1.48 -36.85
C THR A 13 12.12 1.91 -36.46
N GLY A 14 12.34 2.13 -35.19
CA GLY A 14 13.64 2.26 -34.57
C GLY A 14 13.74 1.23 -33.45
N GLN A 15 14.43 0.14 -33.72
CA GLN A 15 15.09 -0.79 -32.81
C GLN A 15 14.72 -0.72 -31.31
N ALA A 16 13.86 -1.60 -30.87
CA ALA A 16 13.67 -1.93 -29.47
C ALA A 16 14.71 -2.97 -29.05
N SER A 17 15.78 -2.51 -28.43
CA SER A 17 16.57 -3.29 -27.49
C SER A 17 16.58 -2.49 -26.20
N THR A 18 15.66 -2.78 -25.33
CA THR A 18 15.77 -2.29 -23.95
C THR A 18 15.06 -3.28 -23.04
N GLY A 19 15.84 -3.99 -22.21
CA GLY A 19 15.34 -4.36 -20.94
C GLY A 19 14.85 -3.07 -20.27
N THR A 20 13.54 -2.95 -20.07
CA THR A 20 12.94 -1.82 -19.37
C THR A 20 13.53 -1.83 -17.96
N GLU A 21 14.31 -0.84 -17.58
CA GLU A 21 14.76 -0.71 -16.19
C GLU A 21 13.53 -0.72 -15.28
N PRO A 22 13.58 -1.47 -14.17
CA PRO A 22 12.45 -1.56 -13.27
C PRO A 22 12.10 -0.14 -12.76
N THR A 23 10.81 0.22 -12.90
CA THR A 23 10.34 1.55 -12.49
C THR A 23 10.20 1.58 -10.98
N THR A 24 10.98 2.41 -10.30
CA THR A 24 10.90 2.60 -8.86
C THR A 24 9.57 3.27 -8.49
N ALA A 25 8.76 2.57 -7.71
CA ALA A 25 7.50 3.08 -7.20
C ALA A 25 7.67 3.83 -5.88
N VAL A 26 8.51 3.32 -5.00
CA VAL A 26 8.84 3.91 -3.69
C VAL A 26 10.35 3.90 -3.50
N ARG A 27 10.90 5.00 -2.96
CA ARG A 27 12.30 5.11 -2.56
C ARG A 27 12.40 5.84 -1.22
N LEU A 28 13.13 5.26 -0.29
CA LEU A 28 13.57 5.89 0.96
C LEU A 28 15.06 6.11 0.86
N GLU A 29 15.54 7.29 1.22
CA GLU A 29 16.97 7.63 1.28
C GLU A 29 17.31 8.19 2.65
N THR A 30 18.15 7.46 3.40
CA THR A 30 18.64 7.83 4.73
C THR A 30 17.57 8.30 5.71
N VAL A 31 16.39 7.67 5.65
CA VAL A 31 15.22 8.07 6.44
C VAL A 31 15.46 7.82 7.92
N THR A 32 15.31 8.88 8.71
CA THR A 32 15.31 8.85 10.18
C THR A 32 13.98 9.39 10.68
N HIS A 33 13.39 8.74 11.67
CA HIS A 33 12.20 9.25 12.33
C HIS A 33 12.25 9.07 13.84
N GLU A 34 11.98 10.16 14.53
CA GLU A 34 11.96 10.24 15.99
C GLU A 34 10.56 10.61 16.48
N TYR A 35 10.06 9.82 17.44
CA TYR A 35 8.87 10.16 18.20
C TYR A 35 9.29 10.85 19.50
N GLY A 36 8.79 12.05 19.73
CA GLY A 36 9.00 12.81 20.96
C GLY A 36 8.20 14.10 20.95
N SER A 37 7.74 14.55 22.09
CA SER A 37 7.07 15.84 22.20
C SER A 37 8.10 16.91 22.56
N SER A 38 8.42 17.76 21.60
CA SER A 38 9.09 19.04 21.89
C SER A 38 8.03 20.00 22.46
N GLY A 39 7.81 20.01 23.76
CA GLY A 39 6.99 21.05 24.38
C GLY A 39 6.10 20.60 25.52
N GLY A 40 6.59 20.71 26.74
CA GLY A 40 5.78 20.60 27.94
C GLY A 40 6.63 20.63 29.21
N HIS A 41 6.55 21.68 29.99
CA HIS A 41 7.22 21.86 31.28
C HIS A 41 6.95 20.66 32.20
N THR A 42 8.02 20.03 32.66
CA THR A 42 8.15 18.98 33.68
C THR A 42 8.30 17.54 33.18
N GLY A 43 9.57 17.08 33.13
CA GLY A 43 9.93 15.65 33.08
C GLY A 43 10.50 15.19 31.74
N GLY A 44 11.84 15.04 31.67
CA GLY A 44 12.68 14.45 30.62
C GLY A 44 12.05 14.09 29.27
N ASP A 45 12.33 14.87 28.26
CA ASP A 45 11.98 14.56 26.85
C ASP A 45 12.56 13.19 26.48
N ARG A 46 11.71 12.17 26.47
CA ARG A 46 12.11 10.85 25.97
C ARG A 46 11.86 10.81 24.47
N VAL A 47 12.88 11.13 23.70
CA VAL A 47 12.89 10.89 22.25
C VAL A 47 13.09 9.40 22.01
N VAL A 48 12.26 8.81 21.17
CA VAL A 48 12.37 7.42 20.72
C VAL A 48 12.65 7.43 19.23
N THR A 49 13.86 7.03 18.84
CA THR A 49 14.22 6.87 17.44
C THR A 49 13.59 5.58 16.92
N ALA A 50 12.61 5.71 16.04
CA ALA A 50 11.89 4.58 15.46
C ALA A 50 12.50 4.10 14.14
N LEU A 51 13.13 5.00 13.38
CA LEU A 51 13.91 4.69 12.18
C LEU A 51 15.23 5.46 12.23
N GLN A 52 16.31 4.81 11.80
CA GLN A 52 17.65 5.39 11.76
C GLN A 52 18.35 5.05 10.45
N ASN A 53 18.54 6.07 9.59
CA ASN A 53 19.25 5.97 8.31
C ASN A 53 18.73 4.81 7.40
N VAL A 54 17.42 4.63 7.34
CA VAL A 54 16.81 3.58 6.52
C VAL A 54 16.83 4.00 5.05
N SER A 55 17.42 3.14 4.20
CA SER A 55 17.39 3.30 2.74
C SER A 55 16.88 2.01 2.11
N MET A 56 15.86 2.12 1.25
CA MET A 56 15.31 1.00 0.48
C MET A 56 14.51 1.53 -0.71
N ALA A 57 14.26 0.67 -1.69
CA ALA A 57 13.38 1.00 -2.81
C ALA A 57 12.41 -0.16 -3.05
N VAL A 58 11.26 0.10 -3.66
CA VAL A 58 10.29 -0.91 -4.12
C VAL A 58 9.96 -0.60 -5.58
N GLN A 59 10.05 -1.62 -6.45
CA GLN A 59 9.76 -1.46 -7.87
C GLN A 59 8.29 -1.75 -8.18
N LEU A 60 7.77 -1.23 -9.30
CA LEU A 60 6.48 -1.67 -9.82
C LEU A 60 6.58 -3.16 -10.20
N GLY A 61 5.58 -3.94 -9.80
CA GLY A 61 5.57 -5.39 -10.00
C GLY A 61 6.43 -6.17 -8.99
N GLU A 62 6.88 -5.52 -7.91
CA GLU A 62 7.67 -6.14 -6.84
C GLU A 62 6.86 -6.20 -5.53
N ILE A 63 6.96 -7.34 -4.84
CA ILE A 63 6.46 -7.52 -3.47
C ILE A 63 7.67 -7.53 -2.53
N VAL A 64 7.75 -6.54 -1.65
CA VAL A 64 8.79 -6.44 -0.62
C VAL A 64 8.20 -6.74 0.75
N GLY A 65 8.76 -7.75 1.42
CA GLY A 65 8.45 -8.08 2.81
C GLY A 65 9.29 -7.24 3.79
N LEU A 66 8.65 -6.69 4.82
CA LEU A 66 9.33 -6.12 5.97
C LEU A 66 9.25 -7.10 7.13
N ALA A 67 10.38 -7.68 7.51
CA ALA A 67 10.49 -8.59 8.65
C ALA A 67 11.13 -7.91 9.86
N GLY A 68 10.91 -8.47 11.04
CA GLY A 68 11.55 -8.02 12.29
C GLY A 68 10.59 -8.08 13.48
N PRO A 69 11.13 -7.99 14.71
CA PRO A 69 10.34 -8.05 15.93
C PRO A 69 9.37 -6.88 16.07
N SER A 70 8.43 -7.00 17.02
CA SER A 70 7.55 -5.87 17.38
C SER A 70 8.43 -4.68 17.83
N GLY A 71 8.07 -3.48 17.37
CA GLY A 71 8.82 -2.26 17.68
C GLY A 71 10.06 -2.04 16.81
N SER A 72 10.38 -2.89 15.83
CA SER A 72 11.56 -2.71 14.97
C SER A 72 11.46 -1.56 13.96
N GLY A 73 10.29 -0.92 13.80
CA GLY A 73 10.10 0.20 12.88
C GLY A 73 9.25 -0.11 11.64
N LYS A 74 8.77 -1.36 11.43
CA LYS A 74 7.98 -1.77 10.25
C LYS A 74 6.79 -0.85 9.97
N SER A 75 5.88 -0.68 10.93
CA SER A 75 4.71 0.19 10.77
C SER A 75 5.11 1.65 10.56
N THR A 76 6.24 2.10 11.11
CA THR A 76 6.77 3.45 10.87
C THR A 76 7.19 3.61 9.41
N ILE A 77 7.86 2.62 8.81
CA ILE A 77 8.16 2.61 7.36
C ILE A 77 6.86 2.66 6.54
N LEU A 78 5.88 1.80 6.85
CA LEU A 78 4.60 1.79 6.13
C LEU A 78 3.88 3.15 6.21
N HIS A 79 3.86 3.79 7.38
CA HIS A 79 3.28 5.13 7.55
C HIS A 79 4.05 6.20 6.79
N THR A 80 5.37 6.11 6.75
CA THR A 80 6.24 7.05 6.04
C THR A 80 6.05 6.92 4.52
N VAL A 81 6.08 5.70 3.98
CA VAL A 81 5.79 5.40 2.57
C VAL A 81 4.39 5.88 2.17
N SER A 82 3.41 5.69 3.07
CA SER A 82 2.03 6.14 2.82
C SER A 82 1.87 7.66 2.92
N GLY A 83 2.92 8.42 3.27
CA GLY A 83 2.82 9.86 3.50
C GLY A 83 1.87 10.24 4.65
N LEU A 84 1.59 9.30 5.56
CA LEU A 84 0.90 9.56 6.82
C LEU A 84 1.84 10.18 7.84
N LEU A 85 3.13 9.84 7.73
CA LEU A 85 4.20 10.31 8.56
C LEU A 85 5.24 11.02 7.69
N VAL A 86 5.73 12.16 8.14
CA VAL A 86 6.90 12.82 7.54
C VAL A 86 8.12 12.44 8.37
N PRO A 87 9.18 11.93 7.76
CA PRO A 87 10.40 11.62 8.50
C PRO A 87 11.02 12.87 9.12
N THR A 88 11.82 12.68 10.17
CA THR A 88 12.55 13.76 10.82
C THR A 88 13.75 14.19 9.96
N ASP A 89 14.35 13.23 9.23
CA ASP A 89 15.46 13.47 8.29
C ASP A 89 15.42 12.44 7.15
N GLY A 90 16.09 12.73 6.05
CA GLY A 90 16.08 11.93 4.82
C GLY A 90 14.91 12.28 3.90
N SER A 91 14.75 11.51 2.82
CA SER A 91 13.70 11.72 1.81
C SER A 91 12.89 10.45 1.52
N VAL A 92 11.65 10.65 1.09
CA VAL A 92 10.73 9.59 0.67
C VAL A 92 10.10 9.98 -0.65
N GLU A 93 10.39 9.21 -1.69
CA GLU A 93 9.80 9.41 -3.02
C GLU A 93 8.70 8.40 -3.29
N LEU A 94 7.60 8.88 -3.86
CA LEU A 94 6.51 8.09 -4.42
C LEU A 94 6.40 8.42 -5.91
N LEU A 95 6.64 7.44 -6.78
CA LEU A 95 6.61 7.61 -8.25
C LEU A 95 7.43 8.84 -8.70
N GLY A 96 8.64 9.01 -8.15
CA GLY A 96 9.54 10.12 -8.45
C GLY A 96 9.15 11.47 -7.82
N THR A 97 8.13 11.50 -6.96
CA THR A 97 7.74 12.73 -6.24
C THR A 97 8.16 12.64 -4.78
N ASP A 98 9.01 13.54 -4.33
CA ASP A 98 9.45 13.62 -2.93
C ASP A 98 8.31 14.10 -2.03
N LEU A 99 7.83 13.20 -1.17
CA LEU A 99 6.73 13.46 -0.23
C LEU A 99 7.13 14.39 0.92
N THR A 100 8.42 14.47 1.25
CA THR A 100 8.92 15.25 2.40
C THR A 100 8.82 16.75 2.16
N THR A 101 8.95 17.17 0.90
CA THR A 101 8.87 18.57 0.49
C THR A 101 7.44 19.08 0.29
N LEU A 102 6.45 18.18 0.30
CA LEU A 102 5.05 18.53 0.01
C LEU A 102 4.31 19.07 1.23
N SER A 103 3.39 20.01 0.96
CA SER A 103 2.38 20.37 1.95
C SER A 103 1.46 19.17 2.24
N ASP A 104 0.89 19.12 3.45
CA ASP A 104 0.01 18.04 3.90
C ASP A 104 -1.17 17.78 2.93
N ARG A 105 -1.75 18.85 2.36
CA ARG A 105 -2.81 18.75 1.35
C ARG A 105 -2.35 18.05 0.07
N ARG A 106 -1.13 18.34 -0.42
CA ARG A 106 -0.57 17.71 -1.63
C ARG A 106 -0.23 16.24 -1.36
N ARG A 107 0.39 15.96 -0.21
CA ARG A 107 0.72 14.61 0.24
C ARG A 107 -0.54 13.75 0.39
N THR A 108 -1.62 14.27 0.98
CA THR A 108 -2.92 13.60 1.09
C THR A 108 -3.53 13.31 -0.29
N ARG A 109 -3.36 14.21 -1.27
CA ARG A 109 -3.86 13.98 -2.64
C ARG A 109 -3.11 12.81 -3.29
N LEU A 110 -1.77 12.79 -3.23
CA LEU A 110 -0.97 11.70 -3.80
C LEU A 110 -1.29 10.36 -3.14
N ARG A 111 -1.38 10.32 -1.81
CA ARG A 111 -1.80 9.10 -1.09
C ARG A 111 -3.12 8.55 -1.61
N ARG A 112 -4.14 9.39 -1.76
CA ARG A 112 -5.47 8.97 -2.25
C ARG A 112 -5.44 8.42 -3.67
N GLN A 113 -4.53 8.90 -4.51
CA GLN A 113 -4.45 8.53 -5.91
C GLN A 113 -3.61 7.26 -6.11
N HIS A 114 -2.50 7.13 -5.39
CA HIS A 114 -1.46 6.17 -5.70
C HIS A 114 -1.24 5.10 -4.63
N ILE A 115 -1.86 5.22 -3.45
CA ILE A 115 -1.60 4.27 -2.35
C ILE A 115 -2.89 3.64 -1.84
N GLY A 116 -2.94 2.31 -1.85
CA GLY A 116 -3.92 1.50 -1.14
C GLY A 116 -3.33 1.00 0.17
N ILE A 117 -4.10 1.09 1.27
CA ILE A 117 -3.63 0.67 2.59
C ILE A 117 -4.52 -0.45 3.11
N VAL A 118 -3.89 -1.57 3.48
CA VAL A 118 -4.49 -2.73 4.14
C VAL A 118 -3.98 -2.77 5.58
N PHE A 119 -4.87 -2.71 6.55
CA PHE A 119 -4.54 -2.70 7.98
C PHE A 119 -4.79 -4.07 8.62
N GLN A 120 -4.05 -4.40 9.65
CA GLN A 120 -4.21 -5.62 10.44
C GLN A 120 -5.65 -5.76 10.98
N ARG A 121 -6.23 -4.71 11.57
CA ARG A 121 -7.58 -4.70 12.14
C ARG A 121 -8.67 -4.28 11.16
N PHE A 122 -8.49 -4.47 9.87
CA PHE A 122 -9.41 -4.16 8.78
C PHE A 122 -9.84 -2.69 8.69
N HIS A 123 -10.07 -2.01 9.79
CA HIS A 123 -10.56 -0.63 9.90
C HIS A 123 -11.79 -0.35 9.00
N LEU A 124 -12.73 -1.30 8.97
CA LEU A 124 -14.03 -1.11 8.33
C LEU A 124 -14.93 -0.29 9.22
N LEU A 125 -15.71 0.60 8.61
CA LEU A 125 -16.74 1.36 9.33
C LEU A 125 -17.93 0.43 9.62
N PRO A 126 -18.26 0.16 10.89
CA PRO A 126 -19.24 -0.88 11.27
C PRO A 126 -20.67 -0.56 10.83
N SER A 127 -20.99 0.71 10.63
CA SER A 127 -22.29 1.20 10.16
C SER A 127 -22.47 1.19 8.64
N LEU A 128 -21.41 0.86 7.89
CA LEU A 128 -21.45 0.82 6.44
C LEU A 128 -21.39 -0.63 5.94
N SER A 129 -22.17 -0.93 4.89
CA SER A 129 -22.09 -2.23 4.20
C SER A 129 -20.71 -2.46 3.59
N ALA A 130 -20.39 -3.71 3.20
CA ALA A 130 -19.17 -4.06 2.50
C ALA A 130 -18.96 -3.16 1.27
N ARG A 131 -19.98 -3.02 0.41
CA ARG A 131 -19.94 -2.12 -0.74
C ARG A 131 -19.67 -0.66 -0.36
N ALA A 132 -20.30 -0.15 0.68
CA ALA A 132 -20.13 1.23 1.11
C ALA A 132 -18.71 1.47 1.70
N ASN A 133 -18.15 0.47 2.43
CA ASN A 133 -16.77 0.51 2.89
C ASN A 133 -15.78 0.55 1.72
N VAL A 134 -15.96 -0.31 0.70
CA VAL A 134 -15.11 -0.32 -0.50
C VAL A 134 -15.23 1.00 -1.27
N ALA A 135 -16.44 1.56 -1.39
CA ALA A 135 -16.66 2.82 -2.12
C ALA A 135 -16.12 4.07 -1.41
N LEU A 136 -15.75 4.00 -0.13
CA LEU A 136 -15.41 5.16 0.69
C LEU A 136 -14.29 6.05 0.12
N PRO A 137 -13.15 5.52 -0.38
CA PRO A 137 -12.13 6.34 -1.02
C PRO A 137 -12.63 7.12 -2.23
N LEU A 138 -13.53 6.52 -3.02
CA LEU A 138 -14.14 7.17 -4.18
C LEU A 138 -15.13 8.28 -3.80
N VAL A 139 -15.79 8.18 -2.62
CA VAL A 139 -16.60 9.27 -2.06
C VAL A 139 -15.73 10.51 -1.79
N GLN A 140 -14.57 10.28 -1.17
CA GLN A 140 -13.62 11.33 -0.87
C GLN A 140 -12.97 11.94 -2.13
N ALA A 141 -12.90 11.17 -3.22
CA ALA A 141 -12.42 11.63 -4.52
C ALA A 141 -13.50 12.35 -5.36
N GLY A 142 -14.75 12.44 -4.85
CA GLY A 142 -15.86 13.11 -5.56
C GLY A 142 -16.43 12.31 -6.74
N VAL A 143 -16.18 10.99 -6.82
CA VAL A 143 -16.66 10.13 -7.90
C VAL A 143 -18.19 10.02 -7.82
N PRO A 144 -18.94 10.08 -8.95
CA PRO A 144 -20.40 9.95 -8.96
C PRO A 144 -20.90 8.63 -8.35
N THR A 145 -22.07 8.65 -7.71
CA THR A 145 -22.62 7.51 -6.94
C THR A 145 -22.75 6.23 -7.78
N ALA A 146 -23.22 6.33 -9.03
CA ALA A 146 -23.38 5.16 -9.90
C ALA A 146 -22.02 4.48 -10.17
N THR A 147 -21.01 5.28 -10.58
CA THR A 147 -19.66 4.79 -10.90
C THR A 147 -18.96 4.15 -9.68
N ARG A 148 -19.06 4.80 -8.49
CA ARG A 148 -18.42 4.21 -7.30
C ARG A 148 -19.11 2.96 -6.81
N ARG A 149 -20.44 2.84 -7.01
CA ARG A 149 -21.19 1.61 -6.72
C ARG A 149 -20.71 0.47 -7.62
N GLU A 150 -20.69 0.70 -8.93
CA GLU A 150 -20.23 -0.26 -9.92
C GLU A 150 -18.80 -0.74 -9.64
N ARG A 151 -17.86 0.18 -9.43
CA ARG A 151 -16.46 -0.19 -9.11
C ARG A 151 -16.35 -1.00 -7.81
N ALA A 152 -17.10 -0.63 -6.78
CA ALA A 152 -17.09 -1.37 -5.52
C ALA A 152 -17.67 -2.77 -5.67
N GLU A 153 -18.77 -2.94 -6.41
CA GLU A 153 -19.39 -4.24 -6.69
C GLU A 153 -18.44 -5.13 -7.52
N THR A 154 -17.82 -4.61 -8.57
CA THR A 154 -16.82 -5.32 -9.37
C THR A 154 -15.63 -5.82 -8.52
N LEU A 155 -15.12 -4.99 -7.61
CA LEU A 155 -14.02 -5.40 -6.74
C LEU A 155 -14.44 -6.43 -5.69
N LEU A 156 -15.65 -6.31 -5.14
CA LEU A 156 -16.18 -7.32 -4.23
C LEU A 156 -16.38 -8.67 -4.93
N GLU A 157 -16.83 -8.67 -6.17
CA GLU A 157 -16.88 -9.88 -6.99
C GLU A 157 -15.49 -10.50 -7.21
N ARG A 158 -14.49 -9.69 -7.56
CA ARG A 158 -13.09 -10.16 -7.75
C ARG A 158 -12.47 -10.77 -6.51
N VAL A 159 -12.87 -10.33 -5.31
CA VAL A 159 -12.41 -10.91 -4.04
C VAL A 159 -13.37 -12.00 -3.50
N GLY A 160 -14.30 -12.50 -4.34
CA GLY A 160 -15.22 -13.59 -3.97
C GLY A 160 -16.32 -13.20 -2.99
N LEU A 161 -16.78 -11.94 -3.02
CA LEU A 161 -17.79 -11.40 -2.10
C LEU A 161 -19.01 -10.80 -2.84
N ALA A 162 -19.34 -11.30 -4.04
CA ALA A 162 -20.49 -10.83 -4.81
C ALA A 162 -21.80 -10.87 -4.02
N ASP A 163 -22.03 -11.95 -3.26
CA ASP A 163 -23.23 -12.17 -2.44
C ASP A 163 -23.20 -11.46 -1.08
N ARG A 164 -22.10 -10.76 -0.75
CA ARG A 164 -21.87 -10.09 0.54
C ARG A 164 -21.89 -8.57 0.46
N THR A 165 -22.20 -8.00 -0.71
CA THR A 165 -22.12 -6.54 -0.95
C THR A 165 -22.94 -5.68 0.02
N GLY A 166 -24.08 -6.21 0.49
CA GLY A 166 -24.98 -5.52 1.42
C GLY A 166 -24.68 -5.76 2.91
N HIS A 167 -23.83 -6.75 3.25
CA HIS A 167 -23.58 -7.14 4.65
C HIS A 167 -22.78 -6.08 5.38
N LEU A 168 -23.08 -5.93 6.68
CA LEU A 168 -22.30 -5.10 7.61
C LEU A 168 -21.05 -5.87 8.09
N PRO A 169 -19.97 -5.20 8.51
CA PRO A 169 -18.76 -5.85 8.99
C PRO A 169 -18.97 -6.88 10.11
N GLY A 170 -19.97 -6.66 10.97
CA GLY A 170 -20.34 -7.62 12.05
C GLY A 170 -20.98 -8.92 11.54
N GLU A 171 -21.45 -8.97 10.30
CA GLU A 171 -22.07 -10.14 9.67
C GLU A 171 -21.08 -10.93 8.81
N LEU A 172 -19.81 -10.46 8.72
CA LEU A 172 -18.75 -11.04 7.92
C LEU A 172 -17.74 -11.79 8.79
N SER A 173 -17.20 -12.89 8.29
CA SER A 173 -16.05 -13.58 8.89
C SER A 173 -14.80 -12.70 8.89
N GLY A 174 -13.75 -13.09 9.61
CA GLY A 174 -12.46 -12.40 9.60
C GLY A 174 -11.89 -12.26 8.21
N GLY A 175 -11.83 -13.36 7.45
CA GLY A 175 -11.33 -13.35 6.07
C GLY A 175 -12.20 -12.55 5.10
N GLU A 176 -13.53 -12.59 5.25
CA GLU A 176 -14.42 -11.74 4.45
C GLU A 176 -14.18 -10.26 4.74
N ARG A 177 -13.99 -9.87 6.01
CA ARG A 177 -13.61 -8.50 6.38
C ARG A 177 -12.27 -8.07 5.77
N GLN A 178 -11.27 -8.96 5.77
CA GLN A 178 -9.98 -8.68 5.17
C GLN A 178 -10.09 -8.50 3.66
N ARG A 179 -10.85 -9.36 2.96
CA ARG A 179 -11.10 -9.20 1.54
C ARG A 179 -11.85 -7.90 1.21
N VAL A 180 -12.79 -7.46 2.05
CA VAL A 180 -13.41 -6.12 1.93
C VAL A 180 -12.36 -5.01 2.10
N ALA A 181 -11.44 -5.12 3.07
CA ALA A 181 -10.38 -4.14 3.29
C ALA A 181 -9.41 -4.06 2.09
N ILE A 182 -9.07 -5.20 1.49
CA ILE A 182 -8.25 -5.26 0.27
C ILE A 182 -9.00 -4.65 -0.92
N ALA A 183 -10.27 -4.99 -1.13
CA ALA A 183 -11.09 -4.38 -2.18
C ALA A 183 -11.17 -2.85 -2.01
N ARG A 184 -11.31 -2.35 -0.77
CA ARG A 184 -11.27 -0.92 -0.47
C ARG A 184 -9.91 -0.30 -0.83
N ALA A 185 -8.81 -0.98 -0.54
CA ALA A 185 -7.47 -0.49 -0.88
C ALA A 185 -7.26 -0.39 -2.39
N LEU A 186 -7.91 -1.24 -3.18
CA LEU A 186 -7.79 -1.30 -4.65
C LEU A 186 -8.74 -0.37 -5.41
N VAL A 187 -9.78 0.19 -4.76
CA VAL A 187 -10.89 0.84 -5.47
C VAL A 187 -10.50 2.11 -6.23
N THR A 188 -9.41 2.75 -5.84
CA THR A 188 -8.84 3.92 -6.52
C THR A 188 -7.86 3.54 -7.63
N ASP A 189 -7.62 2.24 -7.85
CA ASP A 189 -6.61 1.69 -8.78
C ASP A 189 -5.20 2.22 -8.48
N PRO A 190 -4.68 2.02 -7.25
CA PRO A 190 -3.41 2.57 -6.81
C PRO A 190 -2.21 1.85 -7.44
N ASP A 191 -1.07 2.54 -7.55
CA ASP A 191 0.20 1.98 -8.01
C ASP A 191 0.94 1.21 -6.90
N VAL A 192 0.69 1.56 -5.65
CA VAL A 192 1.37 1.01 -4.46
C VAL A 192 0.34 0.48 -3.46
N ILE A 193 0.56 -0.73 -2.98
CA ILE A 193 -0.19 -1.31 -1.86
C ILE A 193 0.75 -1.41 -0.65
N VAL A 194 0.26 -0.93 0.48
CA VAL A 194 0.92 -1.04 1.78
C VAL A 194 0.06 -1.92 2.68
N ALA A 195 0.61 -3.01 3.19
CA ALA A 195 -0.12 -3.96 4.04
C ALA A 195 0.60 -4.17 5.37
N ASP A 196 -0.09 -3.95 6.47
CA ASP A 196 0.41 -4.17 7.83
C ASP A 196 -0.27 -5.41 8.41
N GLU A 197 0.50 -6.50 8.62
CA GLU A 197 0.05 -7.80 9.14
C GLU A 197 -1.26 -8.29 8.47
N PRO A 198 -1.30 -8.45 7.12
CA PRO A 198 -2.54 -8.68 6.39
C PRO A 198 -3.25 -10.00 6.71
N THR A 199 -2.57 -10.94 7.34
CA THR A 199 -3.11 -12.26 7.74
C THR A 199 -3.18 -12.46 9.24
N GLY A 200 -2.70 -11.50 10.04
CA GLY A 200 -2.50 -11.66 11.47
C GLY A 200 -3.75 -11.95 12.32
N GLU A 201 -4.95 -11.70 11.80
CA GLU A 201 -6.25 -11.96 12.46
C GLU A 201 -7.00 -13.14 11.81
N LEU A 202 -6.33 -13.95 10.95
CA LEU A 202 -6.95 -14.98 10.13
C LEU A 202 -6.45 -16.39 10.53
N ASP A 203 -7.30 -17.38 10.30
CA ASP A 203 -6.87 -18.78 10.31
C ASP A 203 -5.99 -19.08 9.08
N THR A 204 -5.22 -20.17 9.13
CA THR A 204 -4.23 -20.52 8.10
C THR A 204 -4.83 -20.66 6.71
N ALA A 205 -6.02 -21.27 6.57
CA ALA A 205 -6.63 -21.46 5.24
C ALA A 205 -7.09 -20.15 4.64
N THR A 206 -7.77 -19.32 5.44
CA THR A 206 -8.21 -17.97 5.03
C THR A 206 -7.03 -17.05 4.78
N GLY A 207 -5.94 -17.19 5.55
CA GLY A 207 -4.69 -16.46 5.33
C GLY A 207 -4.09 -16.76 3.96
N ALA A 208 -4.05 -18.03 3.57
CA ALA A 208 -3.54 -18.45 2.24
C ALA A 208 -4.31 -17.77 1.09
N ASP A 209 -5.65 -17.75 1.15
CA ASP A 209 -6.48 -17.08 0.13
C ASP A 209 -6.15 -15.57 0.01
N VAL A 210 -5.84 -14.91 1.14
CA VAL A 210 -5.45 -13.50 1.18
C VAL A 210 -4.06 -13.30 0.58
N LEU A 211 -3.11 -14.20 0.81
CA LEU A 211 -1.76 -14.15 0.25
C LEU A 211 -1.77 -14.37 -1.27
N ASP A 212 -2.58 -15.30 -1.77
CA ASP A 212 -2.78 -15.49 -3.21
C ASP A 212 -3.32 -14.21 -3.86
N LEU A 213 -4.28 -13.55 -3.22
CA LEU A 213 -4.82 -12.27 -3.71
C LEU A 213 -3.74 -11.17 -3.71
N LEU A 214 -2.90 -11.07 -2.68
CA LEU A 214 -1.80 -10.10 -2.63
C LEU A 214 -0.75 -10.38 -3.71
N THR A 215 -0.47 -11.66 -3.97
CA THR A 215 0.44 -12.09 -5.05
C THR A 215 -0.09 -11.66 -6.42
N ASP A 216 -1.37 -11.87 -6.70
CA ASP A 216 -1.99 -11.42 -7.94
C ASP A 216 -1.97 -9.88 -8.10
N ILE A 217 -2.18 -9.15 -7.01
CA ILE A 217 -2.09 -7.69 -6.98
C ILE A 217 -0.67 -7.23 -7.30
N GLY A 218 0.35 -7.89 -6.74
CA GLY A 218 1.77 -7.57 -6.89
C GLY A 218 2.28 -7.65 -8.32
N ARG A 219 1.66 -8.44 -9.20
CA ARG A 219 2.09 -8.57 -10.60
C ARG A 219 2.16 -7.24 -11.37
N ASN A 220 1.34 -6.27 -11.00
CA ASN A 220 1.22 -4.99 -11.70
C ASN A 220 1.35 -3.78 -10.78
N ARG A 221 1.64 -3.97 -9.49
CA ARG A 221 1.76 -2.92 -8.48
C ARG A 221 2.94 -3.18 -7.59
N ALA A 222 3.49 -2.13 -7.03
CA ALA A 222 4.43 -2.28 -5.92
C ALA A 222 3.66 -2.67 -4.66
N VAL A 223 4.12 -3.69 -3.95
CA VAL A 223 3.52 -4.12 -2.68
C VAL A 223 4.58 -4.08 -1.59
N LEU A 224 4.27 -3.42 -0.49
CA LEU A 224 5.10 -3.41 0.71
C LEU A 224 4.29 -4.04 1.85
N VAL A 225 4.70 -5.22 2.30
CA VAL A 225 3.99 -5.97 3.33
C VAL A 225 4.85 -6.12 4.59
N ALA A 226 4.35 -5.65 5.73
CA ALA A 226 4.98 -5.91 7.02
C ALA A 226 4.35 -7.14 7.67
N SER A 227 5.17 -8.08 8.10
CA SER A 227 4.74 -9.23 8.89
C SER A 227 5.85 -9.80 9.75
N HIS A 228 5.47 -10.58 10.74
CA HIS A 228 6.33 -11.45 11.52
C HIS A 228 6.06 -12.95 11.21
N ASP A 229 5.12 -13.22 10.29
CA ASP A 229 4.71 -14.57 9.88
C ASP A 229 5.46 -14.99 8.62
N ASP A 230 6.14 -16.13 8.67
CA ASP A 230 6.93 -16.67 7.56
C ASP A 230 6.08 -16.97 6.31
N ALA A 231 4.83 -17.41 6.48
CA ALA A 231 3.92 -17.64 5.36
C ALA A 231 3.65 -16.35 4.59
N THR A 232 3.39 -15.25 5.30
CA THR A 232 3.21 -13.92 4.69
C THR A 232 4.48 -13.42 4.01
N LEU A 233 5.65 -13.64 4.59
CA LEU A 233 6.93 -13.23 4.01
C LEU A 233 7.34 -14.10 2.81
N SER A 234 6.84 -15.34 2.72
CA SER A 234 7.18 -16.26 1.61
C SER A 234 6.64 -15.83 0.24
N VAL A 235 5.64 -14.96 0.20
CA VAL A 235 5.10 -14.43 -1.08
C VAL A 235 5.87 -13.20 -1.59
N ALA A 236 6.82 -12.69 -0.80
CA ALA A 236 7.64 -11.55 -1.19
C ALA A 236 8.78 -11.97 -2.12
N ASP A 237 9.09 -11.14 -3.12
CA ASP A 237 10.23 -11.31 -4.01
C ASP A 237 11.55 -11.13 -3.26
N ARG A 238 11.56 -10.28 -2.24
CA ARG A 238 12.66 -10.10 -1.27
C ARG A 238 12.15 -9.63 0.08
N VAL A 239 12.97 -9.85 1.10
CA VAL A 239 12.67 -9.47 2.47
C VAL A 239 13.72 -8.49 3.00
N VAL A 240 13.24 -7.38 3.54
CA VAL A 240 14.05 -6.39 4.26
C VAL A 240 13.86 -6.64 5.77
N GLU A 241 14.93 -7.05 6.43
CA GLU A 241 14.91 -7.25 7.88
C GLU A 241 15.22 -5.95 8.62
N LEU A 242 14.35 -5.62 9.58
CA LEU A 242 14.47 -4.46 10.44
C LEU A 242 14.78 -4.86 11.87
N ARG A 243 15.78 -4.22 12.44
CA ARG A 243 16.15 -4.36 13.85
C ARG A 243 16.48 -3.01 14.44
N ASP A 244 15.82 -2.66 15.55
CA ASP A 244 16.05 -1.40 16.30
C ASP A 244 16.02 -0.15 15.38
N GLY A 245 15.10 -0.10 14.44
CA GLY A 245 14.92 1.00 13.50
C GLY A 245 15.92 1.06 12.34
N GLN A 246 16.74 0.04 12.15
CA GLN A 246 17.73 -0.04 11.07
C GLN A 246 17.45 -1.25 10.16
N VAL A 247 17.86 -1.15 8.90
CA VAL A 247 17.91 -2.30 7.99
C VAL A 247 19.13 -3.13 8.37
N SER A 248 18.89 -4.37 8.79
CA SER A 248 19.95 -5.33 9.12
C SER A 248 20.33 -6.20 7.93
N THR A 249 19.35 -6.53 7.10
CA THR A 249 19.54 -7.32 5.87
C THR A 249 18.52 -6.86 4.82
N ASP A 250 18.96 -6.74 3.58
CA ASP A 250 18.12 -6.54 2.39
C ASP A 250 18.53 -7.60 1.38
N GLY A 251 17.77 -8.67 1.30
CA GLY A 251 18.14 -9.83 0.52
C GLY A 251 16.98 -10.73 0.14
N ARG A 252 17.25 -11.58 -0.85
CA ARG A 252 16.36 -12.63 -1.35
C ARG A 252 16.41 -13.87 -0.47
#